data_d0e0850853df75160cde965dd3f43697
#
_entry.id   d0e0850853df75160cde965dd3f43697
#
_cell.length_a   1.000
_cell.length_b   1.000
_cell.length_c   1.000
_cell.angle_alpha   90.00
_cell.angle_beta   90.00
_cell.angle_gamma   90.00
#
_symmetry.space_group_name_H-M   'P 1'
#
loop_
_entity.id
_entity.type
_entity.pdbx_description
1 polymer ?
#
loop_
_entity_poly.entity_id
_entity_poly.type
_entity_poly.pdbx_seq_one_letter_code
_entity_poly.pdbx_strand_id
1 'polypeptide(L)'
;YQGVQKVDGVEYFFWSDGQLATYDYDGISTATSNNYLVSYNKNGIVIEKVKIEGNKWIKFNNNWYYYDQDLYPYQGIHTIGDATYYFLSNGQLATSGFEGNITTVREGNKYYAYDYTGKVVEQVDIVGNKWIEFNGGKYYFDSELTPYSGIQTIDGVEYYFNYGQLAEYLDEVVTSGDTLAYVRDGKVIEKAKFKDNELIYLNGNCYYYYLNDAGYYYPYDGEYTVDGKSLYFIYGMLQTSDSDEILTDYRNDYLYAYNN
;
A
#
# COMPACT_ATOMS: atom_id res chain seq x y z
N TYR A 1 34.88 19.50 17.40
CA TYR A 1 33.49 19.63 17.89
C TYR A 1 32.71 18.38 17.50
N GLN A 2 31.76 17.98 18.35
CA GLN A 2 30.80 16.90 18.05
C GLN A 2 29.47 17.25 18.71
N GLY A 3 28.35 16.83 18.09
CA GLY A 3 27.01 17.13 18.59
C GLY A 3 26.70 18.64 18.54
N VAL A 4 25.87 19.10 19.48
CA VAL A 4 25.50 20.52 19.57
C VAL A 4 26.61 21.33 20.23
N GLN A 5 27.07 22.35 19.53
CA GLN A 5 28.08 23.28 20.02
C GLN A 5 27.62 24.72 19.82
N LYS A 6 27.95 25.61 20.77
CA LYS A 6 27.65 27.03 20.68
C LYS A 6 28.87 27.80 20.19
N VAL A 7 28.75 28.46 19.04
CA VAL A 7 29.78 29.29 18.43
C VAL A 7 29.20 30.69 18.22
N ASP A 8 29.83 31.72 18.78
CA ASP A 8 29.38 33.12 18.66
C ASP A 8 27.87 33.34 19.01
N GLY A 9 27.38 32.59 20.01
CA GLY A 9 26.00 32.71 20.49
C GLY A 9 24.99 31.85 19.74
N VAL A 10 25.34 31.22 18.62
CA VAL A 10 24.49 30.34 17.80
C VAL A 10 24.82 28.89 18.07
N GLU A 11 23.80 28.01 18.22
CA GLU A 11 23.98 26.57 18.33
C GLU A 11 24.06 25.93 16.93
N TYR A 12 25.11 25.12 16.73
CA TYR A 12 25.36 24.34 15.51
C TYR A 12 25.45 22.86 15.84
N PHE A 13 25.06 22.02 14.89
CA PHE A 13 25.21 20.59 15.01
C PHE A 13 26.42 20.10 14.19
N PHE A 14 27.29 19.33 14.82
CA PHE A 14 28.48 18.74 14.22
C PHE A 14 28.38 17.22 14.23
N TRP A 15 28.77 16.58 13.13
CA TRP A 15 28.88 15.14 13.04
C TRP A 15 29.95 14.57 13.98
N SER A 16 29.97 13.23 14.14
CA SER A 16 30.95 12.55 14.99
C SER A 16 32.39 12.69 14.49
N ASP A 17 32.60 13.00 13.22
CA ASP A 17 33.92 13.30 12.60
C ASP A 17 34.35 14.76 12.83
N GLY A 18 33.53 15.58 13.45
CA GLY A 18 33.81 16.98 13.72
C GLY A 18 33.42 17.97 12.63
N GLN A 19 32.85 17.49 11.54
CA GLN A 19 32.37 18.35 10.45
C GLN A 19 31.02 19.00 10.82
N LEU A 20 30.80 20.23 10.38
CA LEU A 20 29.50 20.89 10.49
C LEU A 20 28.48 20.15 9.65
N ALA A 21 27.32 19.85 10.22
CA ALA A 21 26.25 19.10 9.56
C ALA A 21 25.51 19.98 8.54
N THR A 22 26.09 20.09 7.34
CA THR A 22 25.52 20.82 6.22
C THR A 22 25.00 19.89 5.14
N TYR A 23 24.01 20.33 4.35
CA TYR A 23 23.46 19.58 3.21
C TYR A 23 22.86 20.55 2.16
N ASP A 24 22.61 20.04 0.93
CA ASP A 24 22.33 20.88 -0.24
C ASP A 24 20.83 21.17 -0.52
N TYR A 25 19.89 20.59 0.24
CA TYR A 25 18.46 20.78 0.03
C TYR A 25 17.84 21.70 1.10
N ASP A 26 16.74 22.37 0.75
CA ASP A 26 15.96 23.13 1.73
C ASP A 26 15.07 22.19 2.54
N GLY A 27 15.31 22.13 3.85
CA GLY A 27 14.58 21.25 4.75
C GLY A 27 15.13 21.30 6.16
N ILE A 28 14.64 20.40 7.01
CA ILE A 28 15.08 20.19 8.38
C ILE A 28 15.55 18.75 8.53
N SER A 29 16.75 18.57 9.00
CA SER A 29 17.29 17.26 9.40
C SER A 29 17.22 17.09 10.91
N THR A 30 17.19 15.84 11.36
CA THR A 30 17.09 15.48 12.77
C THR A 30 18.19 14.52 13.18
N ALA A 31 18.66 14.64 14.42
CA ALA A 31 19.67 13.76 15.01
C ALA A 31 19.43 13.57 16.51
N THR A 32 20.04 12.56 17.09
CA THR A 32 20.14 12.39 18.54
C THR A 32 21.57 12.67 18.97
N SER A 33 21.75 13.50 19.98
CA SER A 33 23.06 13.84 20.52
C SER A 33 22.99 14.12 22.02
N ASN A 34 23.83 13.45 22.83
CA ASN A 34 23.95 13.64 24.28
C ASN A 34 22.58 13.67 25.01
N ASN A 35 21.72 12.70 24.70
CA ASN A 35 20.35 12.61 25.23
C ASN A 35 19.44 13.80 24.85
N TYR A 36 19.69 14.41 23.70
CA TYR A 36 18.78 15.37 23.08
C TYR A 36 18.36 14.92 21.70
N LEU A 37 17.10 15.14 21.36
CA LEU A 37 16.65 15.25 19.98
C LEU A 37 16.99 16.63 19.47
N VAL A 38 17.58 16.70 18.30
CA VAL A 38 18.07 17.95 17.70
C VAL A 38 17.56 18.03 16.26
N SER A 39 16.95 19.14 15.90
CA SER A 39 16.71 19.48 14.49
C SER A 39 17.59 20.66 14.07
N TYR A 40 18.05 20.61 12.83
CA TYR A 40 18.95 21.61 12.27
C TYR A 40 18.67 21.83 10.78
N ASN A 41 18.97 23.04 10.29
CA ASN A 41 18.79 23.41 8.89
C ASN A 41 20.03 23.02 8.04
N LYS A 42 19.97 23.29 6.73
CA LYS A 42 21.04 23.00 5.78
C LYS A 42 22.41 23.60 6.11
N ASN A 43 22.45 24.64 6.92
CA ASN A 43 23.68 25.29 7.37
C ASN A 43 24.18 24.76 8.73
N GLY A 44 23.61 23.67 9.21
CA GLY A 44 23.94 23.09 10.51
C GLY A 44 23.44 23.86 11.73
N ILE A 45 22.64 24.92 11.53
CA ILE A 45 22.08 25.71 12.65
C ILE A 45 20.96 24.95 13.32
N VAL A 46 21.06 24.78 14.63
CA VAL A 46 20.05 24.10 15.45
C VAL A 46 18.77 24.93 15.49
N ILE A 47 17.65 24.31 15.15
CA ILE A 47 16.31 24.92 15.15
C ILE A 47 15.57 24.56 16.43
N GLU A 48 15.58 23.29 16.80
CA GLU A 48 14.92 22.77 18.01
C GLU A 48 15.83 21.75 18.69
N LYS A 49 15.80 21.76 20.01
CA LYS A 49 16.53 20.82 20.84
C LYS A 49 15.69 20.45 22.07
N VAL A 50 15.35 19.18 22.19
CA VAL A 50 14.52 18.67 23.30
C VAL A 50 15.27 17.57 24.03
N LYS A 51 15.33 17.65 25.36
CA LYS A 51 15.97 16.62 26.19
C LYS A 51 15.15 15.34 26.16
N ILE A 52 15.83 14.22 25.91
CA ILE A 52 15.24 12.89 26.02
C ILE A 52 15.16 12.52 27.51
N GLU A 53 13.96 12.17 27.94
CA GLU A 53 13.67 11.67 29.27
C GLU A 53 12.94 10.34 29.18
N GLY A 54 13.40 9.34 29.94
CA GLY A 54 12.81 8.00 29.93
C GLY A 54 11.40 7.96 30.52
N ASN A 55 10.58 7.05 30.00
CA ASN A 55 9.18 6.83 30.39
C ASN A 55 8.30 8.08 30.25
N LYS A 56 8.59 8.92 29.26
CA LYS A 56 7.84 10.15 28.98
C LYS A 56 7.55 10.33 27.51
N TRP A 57 6.41 10.96 27.25
CA TRP A 57 6.08 11.50 25.95
C TRP A 57 6.92 12.74 25.65
N ILE A 58 7.52 12.77 24.47
CA ILE A 58 8.33 13.89 23.99
C ILE A 58 7.75 14.36 22.66
N LYS A 59 7.42 15.65 22.61
CA LYS A 59 7.06 16.31 21.36
C LYS A 59 8.30 16.97 20.76
N PHE A 60 8.63 16.65 19.51
CA PHE A 60 9.78 17.20 18.81
C PHE A 60 9.50 17.28 17.32
N ASN A 61 9.78 18.43 16.70
CA ASN A 61 9.56 18.70 15.29
C ASN A 61 8.15 18.27 14.83
N ASN A 62 7.13 18.67 15.60
CA ASN A 62 5.72 18.32 15.43
C ASN A 62 5.33 16.83 15.54
N ASN A 63 6.29 15.94 15.82
CA ASN A 63 6.05 14.52 16.02
C ASN A 63 6.10 14.15 17.50
N TRP A 64 5.46 13.03 17.87
CA TRP A 64 5.49 12.47 19.19
C TRP A 64 6.40 11.25 19.23
N TYR A 65 7.13 11.10 20.35
CA TYR A 65 8.03 10.00 20.66
C TYR A 65 7.79 9.53 22.10
N TYR A 66 8.13 8.28 22.36
CA TYR A 66 8.19 7.76 23.70
C TYR A 66 9.48 6.96 23.87
N TYR A 67 10.22 7.21 24.94
CA TYR A 67 11.48 6.56 25.25
C TYR A 67 11.33 5.66 26.46
N ASP A 68 11.99 4.50 26.46
CA ASP A 68 12.08 3.65 27.62
C ASP A 68 12.99 4.24 28.70
N GLN A 69 13.16 3.51 29.81
CA GLN A 69 14.02 3.97 30.93
C GLN A 69 15.48 4.14 30.52
N ASP A 70 15.96 3.36 29.55
CA ASP A 70 17.34 3.38 29.06
C ASP A 70 17.53 4.37 27.90
N LEU A 71 16.52 5.20 27.62
CA LEU A 71 16.50 6.23 26.58
C LEU A 71 16.53 5.67 25.14
N TYR A 72 15.99 4.47 24.91
CA TYR A 72 15.73 3.97 23.56
C TYR A 72 14.33 4.36 23.11
N PRO A 73 14.16 4.84 21.86
CA PRO A 73 12.84 5.17 21.34
C PRO A 73 12.01 3.90 21.12
N TYR A 74 10.74 3.95 21.45
CA TYR A 74 9.82 2.88 21.10
C TYR A 74 9.67 2.75 19.58
N GLN A 75 9.57 1.51 19.11
CA GLN A 75 9.34 1.12 17.71
C GLN A 75 8.36 -0.05 17.67
N GLY A 76 7.45 -0.08 16.69
CA GLY A 76 6.41 -1.08 16.63
C GLY A 76 5.30 -0.84 17.65
N ILE A 77 4.70 -1.91 18.15
CA ILE A 77 3.54 -1.86 19.06
C ILE A 77 3.98 -1.83 20.53
N HIS A 78 3.55 -0.80 21.25
CA HIS A 78 3.82 -0.65 22.69
C HIS A 78 2.59 -0.17 23.47
N THR A 79 2.40 -0.75 24.68
CA THR A 79 1.37 -0.30 25.62
C THR A 79 1.96 0.70 26.60
N ILE A 80 1.34 1.87 26.69
CA ILE A 80 1.73 2.96 27.59
C ILE A 80 0.50 3.35 28.42
N GLY A 81 0.54 3.08 29.72
CA GLY A 81 -0.66 3.18 30.56
C GLY A 81 -1.72 2.18 30.11
N ASP A 82 -2.92 2.67 29.87
CA ASP A 82 -4.08 1.84 29.47
C ASP A 82 -4.30 1.79 27.94
N ALA A 83 -3.38 2.36 27.15
CA ALA A 83 -3.53 2.43 25.70
C ALA A 83 -2.32 1.84 24.97
N THR A 84 -2.59 1.20 23.83
CA THR A 84 -1.57 0.66 22.93
C THR A 84 -1.38 1.60 21.77
N TYR A 85 -0.13 1.82 21.36
CA TYR A 85 0.27 2.74 20.31
C TYR A 85 1.19 2.05 19.31
N TYR A 86 1.21 2.54 18.08
CA TYR A 86 2.15 2.13 17.06
C TYR A 86 3.19 3.21 16.79
N PHE A 87 4.47 2.82 16.84
CA PHE A 87 5.61 3.70 16.56
C PHE A 87 6.32 3.22 15.29
N LEU A 88 6.68 4.15 14.42
CA LEU A 88 7.46 3.89 13.23
C LEU A 88 8.89 3.44 13.57
N SER A 89 9.61 2.87 12.61
CA SER A 89 11.01 2.42 12.78
C SER A 89 11.99 3.54 13.15
N ASN A 90 11.62 4.81 12.90
CA ASN A 90 12.39 5.97 13.33
C ASN A 90 12.01 6.49 14.74
N GLY A 91 11.14 5.77 15.46
CA GLY A 91 10.67 6.09 16.80
C GLY A 91 9.54 7.10 16.88
N GLN A 92 9.07 7.63 15.75
CA GLN A 92 7.92 8.54 15.72
C GLN A 92 6.62 7.78 15.96
N LEU A 93 5.71 8.38 16.76
CA LEU A 93 4.34 7.87 16.85
C LEU A 93 3.70 7.91 15.45
N ALA A 94 3.20 6.77 15.01
CA ALA A 94 2.52 6.66 13.74
C ALA A 94 1.13 7.30 13.84
N THR A 95 0.91 8.37 13.09
CA THR A 95 -0.39 9.03 13.01
C THR A 95 -0.99 8.86 11.62
N SER A 96 -2.28 8.62 11.51
CA SER A 96 -2.96 8.36 10.23
C SER A 96 -3.60 9.63 9.65
N GLY A 97 -2.77 10.67 9.41
CA GLY A 97 -3.14 11.85 8.64
C GLY A 97 -4.24 12.75 9.25
N PHE A 98 -5.50 12.35 9.30
CA PHE A 98 -6.63 13.17 9.74
C PHE A 98 -7.65 12.36 10.54
N GLU A 99 -8.49 13.08 11.30
CA GLU A 99 -9.53 12.50 12.15
C GLU A 99 -10.48 11.59 11.35
N GLY A 100 -10.76 10.41 11.92
CA GLY A 100 -11.60 9.37 11.29
C GLY A 100 -10.85 8.43 10.37
N ASN A 101 -9.58 8.71 10.05
CA ASN A 101 -8.76 7.79 9.27
C ASN A 101 -8.20 6.65 10.14
N ILE A 102 -8.26 5.43 9.63
CA ILE A 102 -7.68 4.22 10.24
C ILE A 102 -6.62 3.68 9.30
N THR A 103 -5.46 3.38 9.84
CA THR A 103 -4.37 2.72 9.11
C THR A 103 -4.09 1.36 9.73
N THR A 104 -3.76 0.39 8.90
CA THR A 104 -3.49 -0.98 9.34
C THR A 104 -2.02 -1.34 9.16
N VAL A 105 -1.51 -2.16 10.07
CA VAL A 105 -0.14 -2.69 10.02
C VAL A 105 -0.13 -4.15 10.49
N ARG A 106 0.75 -4.95 9.90
CA ARG A 106 1.05 -6.30 10.36
C ARG A 106 2.36 -6.29 11.14
N GLU A 107 2.30 -6.79 12.39
CA GLU A 107 3.46 -7.03 13.22
C GLU A 107 3.47 -8.49 13.67
N GLY A 108 4.42 -9.27 13.15
CA GLY A 108 4.48 -10.70 13.38
C GLY A 108 3.21 -11.43 12.94
N ASN A 109 2.56 -12.09 13.88
CA ASN A 109 1.34 -12.87 13.67
C ASN A 109 0.06 -12.12 14.06
N LYS A 110 0.09 -10.79 14.04
CA LYS A 110 -1.08 -9.95 14.34
C LYS A 110 -1.26 -8.85 13.32
N TYR A 111 -2.51 -8.48 13.11
CA TYR A 111 -2.88 -7.20 12.52
C TYR A 111 -3.28 -6.20 13.61
N TYR A 112 -2.92 -4.96 13.39
CA TYR A 112 -3.29 -3.82 14.21
C TYR A 112 -3.87 -2.72 13.34
N ALA A 113 -4.96 -2.11 13.78
CA ALA A 113 -5.51 -0.90 13.23
C ALA A 113 -5.29 0.24 14.22
N TYR A 114 -4.73 1.35 13.76
CA TYR A 114 -4.50 2.54 14.60
C TYR A 114 -5.14 3.78 13.97
N ASP A 115 -5.58 4.67 14.83
CA ASP A 115 -6.24 5.92 14.44
C ASP A 115 -5.23 7.05 14.15
N TYR A 116 -5.76 8.24 13.83
CA TYR A 116 -4.98 9.43 13.53
C TYR A 116 -4.12 9.94 14.71
N THR A 117 -4.37 9.46 15.93
CA THR A 117 -3.55 9.76 17.11
C THR A 117 -2.45 8.74 17.35
N GLY A 118 -2.35 7.70 16.53
CA GLY A 118 -1.41 6.58 16.68
C GLY A 118 -1.85 5.52 17.68
N LYS A 119 -3.07 5.65 18.24
CA LYS A 119 -3.63 4.68 19.19
C LYS A 119 -4.20 3.49 18.43
N VAL A 120 -3.84 2.28 18.89
CA VAL A 120 -4.42 1.04 18.39
C VAL A 120 -5.89 0.95 18.82
N VAL A 121 -6.79 0.82 17.85
CA VAL A 121 -8.23 0.73 18.05
C VAL A 121 -8.77 -0.67 17.83
N GLU A 122 -8.07 -1.49 17.05
CA GLU A 122 -8.41 -2.90 16.81
C GLU A 122 -7.15 -3.73 16.64
N GLN A 123 -7.19 -4.99 17.06
CA GLN A 123 -6.15 -5.97 16.80
C GLN A 123 -6.74 -7.37 16.67
N VAL A 124 -6.11 -8.20 15.87
CA VAL A 124 -6.49 -9.60 15.67
C VAL A 124 -5.28 -10.50 15.45
N ASP A 125 -5.34 -11.73 15.97
CA ASP A 125 -4.33 -12.74 15.67
C ASP A 125 -4.52 -13.30 14.26
N ILE A 126 -3.43 -13.41 13.49
CA ILE A 126 -3.42 -14.09 12.21
C ILE A 126 -3.33 -15.59 12.47
N VAL A 127 -4.34 -16.33 12.04
CA VAL A 127 -4.41 -17.78 12.18
C VAL A 127 -4.55 -18.41 10.81
N GLY A 128 -3.66 -19.35 10.47
CA GLY A 128 -3.67 -20.03 9.19
C GLY A 128 -4.88 -20.92 8.99
N ASN A 129 -5.32 -21.01 7.73
CA ASN A 129 -6.47 -21.83 7.29
C ASN A 129 -7.78 -21.50 8.01
N LYS A 130 -7.95 -20.22 8.37
CA LYS A 130 -9.18 -19.70 8.99
C LYS A 130 -9.51 -18.32 8.45
N TRP A 131 -10.80 -18.04 8.37
CA TRP A 131 -11.30 -16.70 8.12
C TRP A 131 -11.02 -15.79 9.31
N ILE A 132 -10.54 -14.61 9.03
CA ILE A 132 -10.25 -13.56 10.01
C ILE A 132 -11.04 -12.32 9.59
N GLU A 133 -11.77 -11.73 10.51
CA GLU A 133 -12.41 -10.43 10.34
C GLU A 133 -11.55 -9.37 11.02
N PHE A 134 -11.23 -8.29 10.29
CA PHE A 134 -10.40 -7.21 10.79
C PHE A 134 -10.65 -5.93 10.00
N ASN A 135 -10.87 -4.82 10.71
CA ASN A 135 -11.11 -3.50 10.15
C ASN A 135 -12.15 -3.52 8.99
N GLY A 136 -13.25 -4.25 9.20
CA GLY A 136 -14.36 -4.37 8.25
C GLY A 136 -14.09 -5.22 7.02
N GLY A 137 -12.95 -5.87 6.90
CA GLY A 137 -12.61 -6.80 5.82
C GLY A 137 -12.46 -8.23 6.30
N LYS A 138 -12.54 -9.19 5.39
CA LYS A 138 -12.26 -10.61 5.63
C LYS A 138 -10.93 -10.99 5.03
N TYR A 139 -10.16 -11.77 5.78
CA TYR A 139 -8.82 -12.19 5.40
C TYR A 139 -8.66 -13.71 5.51
N TYR A 140 -7.75 -14.24 4.70
CA TYR A 140 -7.39 -15.66 4.77
C TYR A 140 -5.89 -15.86 4.48
N PHE A 141 -5.28 -16.76 5.26
CA PHE A 141 -3.85 -17.09 5.20
C PHE A 141 -3.69 -18.61 5.13
N ASP A 142 -2.60 -19.08 4.51
CA ASP A 142 -2.23 -20.48 4.54
C ASP A 142 -1.68 -20.90 5.93
N SER A 143 -1.29 -22.16 6.06
CA SER A 143 -0.74 -22.71 7.32
C SER A 143 0.56 -22.04 7.77
N GLU A 144 1.29 -21.42 6.86
CA GLU A 144 2.55 -20.70 7.11
C GLU A 144 2.33 -19.20 7.35
N LEU A 145 1.08 -18.77 7.42
CA LEU A 145 0.62 -17.40 7.58
C LEU A 145 1.02 -16.51 6.37
N THR A 146 1.13 -17.12 5.17
CA THR A 146 1.26 -16.39 3.92
C THR A 146 -0.12 -15.92 3.48
N PRO A 147 -0.30 -14.63 3.12
CA PRO A 147 -1.59 -14.13 2.68
C PRO A 147 -1.99 -14.74 1.33
N TYR A 148 -3.24 -15.16 1.21
CA TYR A 148 -3.79 -15.58 -0.07
C TYR A 148 -3.82 -14.42 -1.07
N SER A 149 -3.55 -14.72 -2.35
CA SER A 149 -3.59 -13.74 -3.44
C SER A 149 -4.13 -14.38 -4.71
N GLY A 150 -4.89 -13.62 -5.50
CA GLY A 150 -5.55 -14.12 -6.69
C GLY A 150 -6.67 -15.11 -6.37
N ILE A 151 -6.93 -16.05 -7.28
CA ILE A 151 -7.99 -17.05 -7.12
C ILE A 151 -7.51 -18.19 -6.22
N GLN A 152 -8.26 -18.46 -5.15
CA GLN A 152 -8.00 -19.53 -4.19
C GLN A 152 -9.28 -20.31 -3.88
N THR A 153 -9.15 -21.61 -3.66
CA THR A 153 -10.28 -22.47 -3.31
C THR A 153 -10.28 -22.74 -1.81
N ILE A 154 -11.38 -22.40 -1.13
CA ILE A 154 -11.60 -22.69 0.29
C ILE A 154 -12.94 -23.42 0.41
N ASP A 155 -12.92 -24.60 0.99
CA ASP A 155 -14.09 -25.46 1.19
C ASP A 155 -14.93 -25.68 -0.09
N GLY A 156 -14.23 -25.82 -1.25
CA GLY A 156 -14.84 -26.07 -2.56
C GLY A 156 -15.42 -24.81 -3.24
N VAL A 157 -15.28 -23.63 -2.65
CA VAL A 157 -15.68 -22.35 -3.25
C VAL A 157 -14.43 -21.57 -3.67
N GLU A 158 -14.45 -20.99 -4.87
CA GLU A 158 -13.39 -20.14 -5.35
C GLU A 158 -13.62 -18.68 -4.96
N TYR A 159 -12.59 -18.10 -4.37
CA TYR A 159 -12.57 -16.71 -3.92
C TYR A 159 -11.42 -15.95 -4.58
N TYR A 160 -11.55 -14.64 -4.69
CA TYR A 160 -10.48 -13.76 -5.13
C TYR A 160 -9.96 -12.90 -3.99
N PHE A 161 -8.64 -12.97 -3.77
CA PHE A 161 -7.96 -12.27 -2.70
C PHE A 161 -6.97 -11.23 -3.22
N ASN A 162 -6.87 -10.13 -2.52
CA ASN A 162 -5.86 -9.10 -2.71
C ASN A 162 -5.01 -9.02 -1.43
N TYR A 163 -3.80 -9.60 -1.47
CA TYR A 163 -2.85 -9.64 -0.34
C TYR A 163 -3.48 -10.09 0.99
N GLY A 164 -4.20 -11.20 0.95
CA GLY A 164 -4.86 -11.79 2.10
C GLY A 164 -6.30 -11.32 2.30
N GLN A 165 -6.67 -10.16 1.82
CA GLN A 165 -8.02 -9.64 1.95
C GLN A 165 -8.93 -10.16 0.85
N LEU A 166 -10.12 -10.66 1.23
CA LEU A 166 -11.18 -11.01 0.30
C LEU A 166 -11.67 -9.74 -0.41
N ALA A 167 -11.74 -9.78 -1.72
CA ALA A 167 -12.13 -8.64 -2.55
C ALA A 167 -13.67 -8.49 -2.62
N GLU A 168 -14.32 -8.31 -1.47
CA GLU A 168 -15.81 -8.22 -1.33
C GLU A 168 -16.42 -7.02 -2.08
N TYR A 169 -15.61 -6.02 -2.40
CA TYR A 169 -16.05 -4.81 -3.10
C TYR A 169 -16.06 -4.95 -4.64
N LEU A 170 -15.54 -6.06 -5.18
CA LEU A 170 -15.47 -6.28 -6.62
C LEU A 170 -16.81 -6.76 -7.19
N ASP A 171 -17.17 -6.23 -8.34
CA ASP A 171 -18.16 -6.72 -9.28
C ASP A 171 -17.64 -6.49 -10.71
N GLU A 172 -16.53 -7.17 -11.04
CA GLU A 172 -15.80 -6.95 -12.28
C GLU A 172 -14.98 -8.16 -12.72
N VAL A 173 -14.41 -8.08 -13.92
CA VAL A 173 -13.49 -9.08 -14.46
C VAL A 173 -12.05 -8.74 -14.05
N VAL A 174 -11.38 -9.72 -13.47
CA VAL A 174 -9.99 -9.64 -13.00
C VAL A 174 -9.11 -10.68 -13.68
N THR A 175 -7.80 -10.47 -13.61
CA THR A 175 -6.81 -11.44 -14.06
C THR A 175 -6.12 -12.10 -12.86
N SER A 176 -5.90 -13.42 -12.95
CA SER A 176 -5.14 -14.18 -11.93
C SER A 176 -4.31 -15.27 -12.63
N GLY A 177 -3.00 -15.03 -12.70
CA GLY A 177 -2.10 -15.91 -13.44
C GLY A 177 -2.50 -16.01 -14.92
N ASP A 178 -2.84 -17.21 -15.36
CA ASP A 178 -3.30 -17.53 -16.73
C ASP A 178 -4.83 -17.54 -16.89
N THR A 179 -5.55 -16.92 -15.97
CA THR A 179 -7.01 -17.00 -15.85
C THR A 179 -7.64 -15.62 -15.86
N LEU A 180 -8.66 -15.42 -16.67
CA LEU A 180 -9.60 -14.33 -16.61
C LEU A 180 -10.81 -14.77 -15.76
N ALA A 181 -11.24 -14.00 -14.80
CA ALA A 181 -12.34 -14.36 -13.90
C ALA A 181 -13.27 -13.19 -13.63
N TYR A 182 -14.58 -13.43 -13.70
CA TYR A 182 -15.57 -12.51 -13.19
C TYR A 182 -15.78 -12.78 -11.70
N VAL A 183 -15.53 -11.75 -10.91
CA VAL A 183 -15.61 -11.79 -9.44
C VAL A 183 -16.73 -10.87 -8.98
N ARG A 184 -17.56 -11.38 -8.08
CA ARG A 184 -18.62 -10.61 -7.40
C ARG A 184 -18.62 -10.96 -5.92
N ASP A 185 -18.61 -9.94 -5.06
CA ASP A 185 -18.59 -10.09 -3.61
C ASP A 185 -17.47 -11.04 -3.12
N GLY A 186 -16.30 -10.95 -3.77
CA GLY A 186 -15.13 -11.76 -3.49
C GLY A 186 -15.19 -13.19 -4.00
N LYS A 187 -16.29 -13.64 -4.63
CA LYS A 187 -16.44 -14.99 -5.18
C LYS A 187 -16.20 -14.99 -6.69
N VAL A 188 -15.53 -16.03 -7.16
CA VAL A 188 -15.41 -16.28 -8.59
C VAL A 188 -16.73 -16.86 -9.10
N ILE A 189 -17.41 -16.14 -10.00
CA ILE A 189 -18.69 -16.51 -10.59
C ILE A 189 -18.49 -17.28 -11.88
N GLU A 190 -17.55 -16.80 -12.70
CA GLU A 190 -17.21 -17.37 -13.99
C GLU A 190 -15.71 -17.18 -14.24
N LYS A 191 -15.08 -18.10 -14.96
CA LYS A 191 -13.66 -17.98 -15.32
C LYS A 191 -13.35 -18.67 -16.66
N ALA A 192 -12.32 -18.17 -17.32
CA ALA A 192 -11.77 -18.75 -18.53
C ALA A 192 -10.24 -18.68 -18.50
N LYS A 193 -9.57 -19.69 -19.06
CA LYS A 193 -8.13 -19.63 -19.28
C LYS A 193 -7.83 -18.70 -20.45
N PHE A 194 -6.73 -17.96 -20.34
CA PHE A 194 -6.19 -17.24 -21.47
C PHE A 194 -5.83 -18.22 -22.58
N LYS A 195 -6.09 -17.78 -23.80
CA LYS A 195 -5.71 -18.46 -25.03
C LYS A 195 -5.03 -17.44 -25.92
N ASP A 196 -3.89 -17.83 -26.46
CA ASP A 196 -3.14 -16.96 -27.35
C ASP A 196 -3.89 -16.74 -28.65
N ASN A 197 -4.12 -15.48 -28.99
CA ASN A 197 -4.78 -15.07 -30.24
C ASN A 197 -6.20 -15.65 -30.45
N GLU A 198 -6.92 -15.95 -29.38
CA GLU A 198 -8.32 -16.36 -29.42
C GLU A 198 -9.23 -15.41 -28.62
N LEU A 199 -10.47 -15.27 -29.09
CA LEU A 199 -11.50 -14.53 -28.35
C LEU A 199 -11.96 -15.33 -27.14
N ILE A 200 -12.11 -14.64 -26.01
CA ILE A 200 -12.57 -15.20 -24.74
C ILE A 200 -13.90 -14.56 -24.38
N TYR A 201 -14.95 -15.37 -24.18
CA TYR A 201 -16.24 -14.87 -23.74
C TYR A 201 -16.40 -15.12 -22.24
N LEU A 202 -16.69 -14.06 -21.48
CA LEU A 202 -16.84 -14.12 -20.04
C LEU A 202 -17.82 -13.04 -19.57
N ASN A 203 -18.76 -13.39 -18.69
CA ASN A 203 -19.76 -12.48 -18.13
C ASN A 203 -20.46 -11.60 -19.21
N GLY A 204 -20.83 -12.21 -20.34
CA GLY A 204 -21.50 -11.52 -21.45
C GLY A 204 -20.63 -10.59 -22.30
N ASN A 205 -19.35 -10.45 -21.96
CA ASN A 205 -18.39 -9.66 -22.73
C ASN A 205 -17.42 -10.55 -23.51
N CYS A 206 -16.78 -9.97 -24.52
CA CYS A 206 -15.75 -10.62 -25.32
C CYS A 206 -14.39 -9.96 -25.04
N TYR A 207 -13.39 -10.78 -24.82
CA TYR A 207 -12.03 -10.35 -24.49
C TYR A 207 -11.03 -10.93 -25.47
N TYR A 208 -9.93 -10.22 -25.70
CA TYR A 208 -8.80 -10.66 -26.51
C TYR A 208 -7.48 -10.35 -25.81
N TYR A 209 -6.66 -11.38 -25.64
CA TYR A 209 -5.33 -11.31 -25.05
C TYR A 209 -4.31 -11.98 -25.95
N TYR A 210 -3.11 -11.50 -25.96
CA TYR A 210 -1.98 -12.11 -26.66
C TYR A 210 -0.86 -12.48 -25.69
N LEU A 211 -0.14 -13.54 -26.01
CA LEU A 211 1.03 -13.97 -25.26
C LEU A 211 2.26 -13.23 -25.79
N ASN A 212 2.97 -12.51 -24.91
CA ASN A 212 4.21 -11.86 -25.31
C ASN A 212 5.40 -12.84 -25.30
N ASP A 213 6.56 -12.39 -25.83
CA ASP A 213 7.81 -13.18 -25.91
C ASP A 213 8.34 -13.61 -24.52
N ALA A 214 7.94 -12.95 -23.46
CA ALA A 214 8.30 -13.30 -22.09
C ALA A 214 7.34 -14.30 -21.42
N GLY A 215 6.31 -14.77 -22.14
CA GLY A 215 5.34 -15.75 -21.65
C GLY A 215 4.23 -15.19 -20.79
N TYR A 216 3.95 -13.89 -20.86
CA TYR A 216 2.84 -13.24 -20.16
C TYR A 216 1.71 -12.86 -21.10
N TYR A 217 0.46 -13.04 -20.65
CA TYR A 217 -0.71 -12.57 -21.37
C TYR A 217 -0.94 -11.08 -21.14
N TYR A 218 -1.12 -10.34 -22.24
CA TYR A 218 -1.41 -8.92 -22.24
C TYR A 218 -2.76 -8.64 -22.90
N PRO A 219 -3.55 -7.71 -22.35
CA PRO A 219 -4.78 -7.27 -23.00
C PRO A 219 -4.45 -6.59 -24.33
N TYR A 220 -5.19 -6.93 -25.36
CA TYR A 220 -5.07 -6.25 -26.65
C TYR A 220 -5.76 -4.87 -26.59
N ASP A 221 -5.16 -3.91 -27.25
CA ASP A 221 -5.65 -2.53 -27.28
C ASP A 221 -5.58 -2.00 -28.70
N GLY A 222 -6.74 -1.72 -29.32
CA GLY A 222 -6.84 -1.25 -30.69
C GLY A 222 -7.67 -2.17 -31.59
N GLU A 223 -7.47 -2.04 -32.92
CA GLU A 223 -8.19 -2.79 -33.93
C GLU A 223 -7.55 -4.17 -34.18
N TYR A 224 -8.40 -5.20 -34.23
CA TYR A 224 -8.01 -6.56 -34.56
C TYR A 224 -9.01 -7.20 -35.53
N THR A 225 -8.52 -7.86 -36.55
CA THR A 225 -9.37 -8.50 -37.55
C THR A 225 -9.56 -9.98 -37.25
N VAL A 226 -10.80 -10.40 -37.04
CA VAL A 226 -11.22 -11.79 -36.86
C VAL A 226 -12.26 -12.14 -37.90
N ASP A 227 -12.03 -13.21 -38.65
CA ASP A 227 -12.94 -13.72 -39.71
C ASP A 227 -13.37 -12.61 -40.71
N GLY A 228 -12.46 -11.71 -41.04
CA GLY A 228 -12.69 -10.62 -41.99
C GLY A 228 -13.48 -9.42 -41.43
N LYS A 229 -13.79 -9.42 -40.12
CA LYS A 229 -14.41 -8.29 -39.40
C LYS A 229 -13.37 -7.58 -38.57
N SER A 230 -13.33 -6.27 -38.65
CA SER A 230 -12.55 -5.45 -37.73
C SER A 230 -13.28 -5.29 -36.41
N LEU A 231 -12.62 -5.65 -35.32
CA LEU A 231 -13.10 -5.53 -33.94
C LEU A 231 -12.19 -4.55 -33.21
N TYR A 232 -12.75 -3.72 -32.31
CA TYR A 232 -12.01 -2.75 -31.55
C TYR A 232 -12.02 -3.09 -30.06
N PHE A 233 -10.84 -3.18 -29.45
CA PHE A 233 -10.65 -3.56 -28.05
C PHE A 233 -10.03 -2.41 -27.24
N ILE A 234 -10.48 -2.27 -25.98
CA ILE A 234 -9.91 -1.38 -24.99
C ILE A 234 -9.58 -2.21 -23.74
N TYR A 235 -8.31 -2.22 -23.32
CA TYR A 235 -7.83 -3.08 -22.24
C TYR A 235 -8.29 -4.55 -22.36
N GLY A 236 -8.22 -5.07 -23.58
CA GLY A 236 -8.61 -6.44 -23.88
C GLY A 236 -10.11 -6.67 -24.06
N MET A 237 -10.98 -5.76 -23.69
CA MET A 237 -12.43 -5.92 -23.81
C MET A 237 -12.94 -5.35 -25.13
N LEU A 238 -13.73 -6.15 -25.89
CA LEU A 238 -14.39 -5.73 -27.10
C LEU A 238 -15.35 -4.57 -26.80
N GLN A 239 -15.21 -3.50 -27.56
CA GLN A 239 -16.12 -2.37 -27.47
C GLN A 239 -17.32 -2.61 -28.37
N THR A 240 -18.49 -2.56 -27.79
CA THR A 240 -19.79 -2.65 -28.47
C THR A 240 -20.65 -1.48 -28.08
N SER A 241 -21.53 -1.05 -28.96
CA SER A 241 -22.53 -0.01 -28.66
C SER A 241 -23.89 -0.67 -28.51
N ASP A 242 -24.63 -0.32 -27.47
CA ASP A 242 -26.02 -0.79 -27.26
C ASP A 242 -27.03 -0.09 -28.19
N SER A 243 -26.57 0.84 -29.00
CA SER A 243 -27.37 1.62 -29.96
C SER A 243 -26.74 1.58 -31.34
N ASP A 244 -27.49 1.99 -32.36
CA ASP A 244 -26.96 2.20 -33.72
C ASP A 244 -26.00 3.42 -33.82
N GLU A 245 -25.57 3.96 -32.68
CA GLU A 245 -24.64 5.06 -32.61
C GLU A 245 -23.20 4.58 -32.87
N ILE A 246 -22.48 5.38 -33.66
CA ILE A 246 -21.05 5.18 -33.87
C ILE A 246 -20.31 5.77 -32.69
N LEU A 247 -19.60 4.92 -31.96
CA LEU A 247 -18.68 5.34 -30.91
C LEU A 247 -17.33 5.70 -31.52
N THR A 248 -16.62 6.66 -30.96
CA THR A 248 -15.30 7.07 -31.42
C THR A 248 -14.31 7.11 -30.26
N ASP A 249 -13.07 6.66 -30.53
CA ASP A 249 -11.96 6.77 -29.59
C ASP A 249 -10.71 7.27 -30.34
N TYR A 250 -9.88 8.06 -29.65
CA TYR A 250 -8.65 8.63 -30.21
C TYR A 250 -7.44 8.04 -29.48
N ARG A 251 -6.62 7.26 -30.20
CA ARG A 251 -5.40 6.63 -29.67
C ARG A 251 -4.29 6.60 -30.72
N ASN A 252 -3.06 6.76 -30.27
CA ASN A 252 -1.85 6.65 -31.07
C ASN A 252 -1.94 7.45 -32.39
N ASP A 253 -2.47 8.68 -32.32
CA ASP A 253 -2.68 9.58 -33.47
C ASP A 253 -3.72 9.11 -34.50
N TYR A 254 -4.56 8.11 -34.16
CA TYR A 254 -5.67 7.65 -34.99
C TYR A 254 -7.02 7.85 -34.28
N LEU A 255 -8.02 8.21 -35.08
CA LEU A 255 -9.42 8.24 -34.65
C LEU A 255 -10.10 6.95 -35.10
N TYR A 256 -10.55 6.16 -34.15
CA TYR A 256 -11.30 4.93 -34.38
C TYR A 256 -12.79 5.22 -34.26
N ALA A 257 -13.58 4.61 -35.16
CA ALA A 257 -15.03 4.63 -35.11
C ALA A 257 -15.54 3.19 -35.15
N TYR A 258 -16.37 2.83 -34.20
CA TYR A 258 -16.92 1.48 -34.07
C TYR A 258 -18.39 1.49 -33.72
N ASN A 259 -19.12 0.46 -34.16
CA ASN A 259 -20.53 0.20 -33.85
C ASN A 259 -20.72 -1.29 -33.54
N ASN A 260 -21.95 -1.68 -33.21
CA ASN A 260 -22.30 -3.09 -32.98
C ASN A 260 -22.07 -3.96 -34.23
#